data_25409ca4902646b26cc457b0723fe9eb
#
_entry.id   25409ca4902646b26cc457b0723fe9eb
#
_cell.length_a   1.000
_cell.length_b   1.000
_cell.length_c   1.000
_cell.angle_alpha   90.00
_cell.angle_beta   90.00
_cell.angle_gamma   90.00
#
_symmetry.space_group_name_H-M   'P 1'
#
loop_
_entity.id
_entity.type
_entity.pdbx_description
1 polymer ?
#
loop_
_entity_poly.entity_id
_entity_poly.type
_entity_poly.pdbx_seq_one_letter_code
_entity_poly.pdbx_strand_id
1 'polypeptide(L)'
;CRAKRARDLTALDVLALKVAALCHDVDHPGHSNDFEVKSSSELALRYNDASVLENYHASFVFATLLRNPSTDFLANLSRNAYREFRKAVISMILATDMARHGAHVDSLRAFADRTSFTSLTRHSFSDKSDSDDRDSRVASPRRRQFYLDQLIHLGDMSAQCSPSFDTAKDWAERIADEFRKQAAREQDLGLPVSPFMARLETAADLALGQVAFIDYVVQ
;
A
#
# COMPACT_ATOMS: atom_id res chain seq x y z
N CYS A 1 -4.18 -23.54 -6.85
CA CYS A 1 -3.25 -22.41 -6.96
C CYS A 1 -2.93 -21.73 -5.61
N ARG A 2 -3.91 -21.62 -4.68
CA ARG A 2 -3.74 -20.93 -3.36
C ARG A 2 -2.65 -21.55 -2.46
N ALA A 3 -2.51 -22.88 -2.42
CA ALA A 3 -1.61 -23.55 -1.48
C ALA A 3 -0.11 -23.44 -1.83
N LYS A 4 0.26 -23.18 -3.08
CA LYS A 4 1.66 -23.07 -3.49
C LYS A 4 2.29 -21.70 -3.18
N ARG A 5 1.51 -20.60 -3.23
CA ARG A 5 2.01 -19.22 -3.05
C ARG A 5 2.28 -18.85 -1.59
N ALA A 6 1.52 -19.43 -0.65
CA ALA A 6 1.76 -19.22 0.78
C ALA A 6 3.10 -19.83 1.29
N ARG A 7 3.71 -20.71 0.52
CA ARG A 7 5.02 -21.31 0.84
C ARG A 7 6.22 -20.43 0.49
N ASP A 8 5.99 -19.34 -0.24
CA ASP A 8 7.05 -18.44 -0.70
C ASP A 8 7.39 -17.35 0.32
N LEU A 9 6.54 -17.12 1.36
CA LEU A 9 6.74 -16.15 2.42
C LEU A 9 7.28 -16.81 3.69
N THR A 10 8.23 -16.17 4.34
CA THR A 10 8.77 -16.58 5.63
C THR A 10 7.89 -16.12 6.78
N ALA A 11 8.09 -16.65 7.98
CA ALA A 11 7.39 -16.15 9.19
C ALA A 11 7.70 -14.67 9.46
N LEU A 12 8.91 -14.21 9.12
CA LEU A 12 9.31 -12.81 9.23
C LEU A 12 8.56 -11.93 8.23
N ASP A 13 8.36 -12.40 6.99
CA ASP A 13 7.57 -11.68 5.98
C ASP A 13 6.11 -11.52 6.43
N VAL A 14 5.53 -12.58 7.00
CA VAL A 14 4.14 -12.54 7.52
C VAL A 14 4.02 -11.58 8.70
N LEU A 15 5.00 -11.57 9.61
CA LEU A 15 5.04 -10.62 10.72
C LEU A 15 5.14 -9.17 10.19
N ALA A 16 6.04 -8.94 9.23
CA ALA A 16 6.22 -7.63 8.61
C ALA A 16 4.94 -7.14 7.92
N LEU A 17 4.24 -8.03 7.19
CA LEU A 17 2.98 -7.70 6.54
C LEU A 17 1.90 -7.32 7.54
N LYS A 18 1.77 -8.05 8.65
CA LYS A 18 0.80 -7.72 9.71
C LYS A 18 1.09 -6.37 10.35
N VAL A 19 2.36 -6.07 10.63
CA VAL A 19 2.75 -4.78 11.21
C VAL A 19 2.53 -3.65 10.21
N ALA A 20 2.91 -3.83 8.96
CA ALA A 20 2.66 -2.84 7.92
C ALA A 20 1.15 -2.58 7.75
N ALA A 21 0.32 -3.62 7.69
CA ALA A 21 -1.13 -3.48 7.55
C ALA A 21 -1.80 -2.77 8.75
N LEU A 22 -1.28 -2.98 9.97
CA LEU A 22 -1.80 -2.29 11.16
C LEU A 22 -1.35 -0.84 11.27
N CYS A 23 -0.22 -0.49 10.66
CA CYS A 23 0.46 0.76 10.90
C CYS A 23 0.62 1.62 9.63
N HIS A 24 0.08 1.22 8.47
CA HIS A 24 0.31 1.95 7.22
C HIS A 24 -0.20 3.38 7.27
N ASP A 25 -1.26 3.64 8.02
CA ASP A 25 -1.86 4.97 8.25
C ASP A 25 -1.74 5.44 9.71
N VAL A 26 -0.77 4.92 10.46
CA VAL A 26 -0.61 5.29 11.86
C VAL A 26 -0.35 6.78 12.02
N ASP A 27 -1.12 7.44 12.91
CA ASP A 27 -1.06 8.88 13.18
C ASP A 27 -1.34 9.74 11.94
N HIS A 28 -2.27 9.30 11.09
CA HIS A 28 -2.71 10.02 9.89
C HIS A 28 -3.40 11.34 10.26
N PRO A 29 -2.98 12.49 9.71
CA PRO A 29 -3.51 13.82 10.10
C PRO A 29 -4.90 14.13 9.51
N GLY A 30 -5.47 13.26 8.68
CA GLY A 30 -6.74 13.50 7.98
C GLY A 30 -6.63 14.41 6.77
N HIS A 31 -5.45 14.50 6.17
CA HIS A 31 -5.18 15.25 4.95
C HIS A 31 -4.39 14.39 3.95
N SER A 32 -4.53 14.68 2.67
CA SER A 32 -3.78 14.00 1.61
C SER A 32 -2.34 14.49 1.47
N ASN A 33 -1.48 13.72 0.79
CA ASN A 33 -0.14 14.16 0.40
C ASN A 33 -0.16 15.48 -0.38
N ASP A 34 -1.15 15.68 -1.26
CA ASP A 34 -1.31 16.92 -2.03
C ASP A 34 -1.58 18.13 -1.13
N PHE A 35 -2.39 17.97 -0.09
CA PHE A 35 -2.61 19.02 0.91
C PHE A 35 -1.32 19.36 1.66
N GLU A 36 -0.59 18.36 2.12
CA GLU A 36 0.66 18.57 2.86
C GLU A 36 1.68 19.35 2.01
N VAL A 37 1.81 19.01 0.73
CA VAL A 37 2.70 19.71 -0.22
C VAL A 37 2.21 21.14 -0.49
N LYS A 38 0.93 21.33 -0.81
CA LYS A 38 0.35 22.66 -1.10
C LYS A 38 0.45 23.61 0.08
N SER A 39 0.29 23.10 1.29
CA SER A 39 0.40 23.89 2.52
C SER A 39 1.83 24.11 2.98
N SER A 40 2.83 23.48 2.32
CA SER A 40 4.23 23.49 2.76
C SER A 40 4.37 23.06 4.21
N SER A 41 3.67 22.00 4.59
CA SER A 41 3.65 21.49 5.97
C SER A 41 5.04 21.05 6.45
N GLU A 42 5.22 20.91 7.76
CA GLU A 42 6.47 20.36 8.31
C GLU A 42 6.77 18.97 7.80
N LEU A 43 5.75 18.15 7.53
CA LEU A 43 5.91 16.80 6.97
C LEU A 43 6.38 16.87 5.52
N ALA A 44 5.76 17.74 4.70
CA ALA A 44 6.17 17.92 3.31
C ALA A 44 7.63 18.38 3.20
N LEU A 45 8.01 19.39 4.01
CA LEU A 45 9.40 19.85 4.06
C LEU A 45 10.37 18.77 4.54
N ARG A 46 9.97 17.98 5.56
CA ARG A 46 10.79 16.90 6.12
C ARG A 46 11.06 15.77 5.13
N TYR A 47 10.06 15.44 4.30
CA TYR A 47 10.12 14.33 3.36
C TYR A 47 10.27 14.78 1.89
N ASN A 48 10.56 16.08 1.67
CA ASN A 48 10.84 16.64 0.35
C ASN A 48 9.73 16.36 -0.68
N ASP A 49 8.48 16.50 -0.26
CA ASP A 49 7.28 16.35 -1.09
C ASP A 49 7.09 14.94 -1.71
N ALA A 50 7.81 13.94 -1.20
CA ALA A 50 7.80 12.60 -1.76
C ALA A 50 7.16 11.57 -0.82
N SER A 51 5.99 11.02 -1.19
CA SER A 51 5.22 10.05 -0.36
C SER A 51 5.19 10.51 1.11
N VAL A 52 4.74 11.74 1.35
CA VAL A 52 4.94 12.49 2.60
C VAL A 52 4.38 11.72 3.79
N LEU A 53 3.11 11.31 3.69
CA LEU A 53 2.40 10.61 4.75
C LEU A 53 2.96 9.20 4.97
N GLU A 54 3.22 8.45 3.91
CA GLU A 54 3.74 7.09 4.00
C GLU A 54 5.15 7.06 4.62
N ASN A 55 6.00 8.05 4.31
CA ASN A 55 7.28 8.23 4.99
C ASN A 55 7.09 8.58 6.46
N TYR A 56 6.10 9.41 6.78
CA TYR A 56 5.78 9.75 8.17
C TYR A 56 5.31 8.51 8.94
N HIS A 57 4.35 7.75 8.42
CA HIS A 57 3.84 6.53 9.05
C HIS A 57 4.95 5.51 9.30
N ALA A 58 5.79 5.25 8.29
CA ALA A 58 6.93 4.35 8.44
C ALA A 58 7.92 4.85 9.50
N SER A 59 8.20 6.17 9.53
CA SER A 59 9.06 6.77 10.55
C SER A 59 8.46 6.63 11.95
N PHE A 60 7.16 6.89 12.10
CA PHE A 60 6.46 6.80 13.38
C PHE A 60 6.53 5.39 13.98
N VAL A 61 6.33 4.34 13.16
CA VAL A 61 6.46 2.94 13.60
C VAL A 61 7.81 2.69 14.26
N PHE A 62 8.91 3.07 13.61
CA PHE A 62 10.25 2.75 14.08
C PHE A 62 10.80 3.75 15.10
N ALA A 63 10.42 5.02 15.03
CA ALA A 63 10.91 6.05 15.94
C ALA A 63 10.12 6.09 17.25
N THR A 64 8.83 5.76 17.22
CA THR A 64 7.92 5.91 18.37
C THR A 64 7.52 4.56 18.94
N LEU A 65 6.88 3.70 18.13
CA LEU A 65 6.30 2.45 18.63
C LEU A 65 7.38 1.41 18.97
N LEU A 66 8.32 1.16 18.06
CA LEU A 66 9.34 0.09 18.23
C LEU A 66 10.61 0.54 18.94
N ARG A 67 10.71 1.81 19.28
CA ARG A 67 11.82 2.32 20.10
C ARG A 67 11.50 2.33 21.60
N ASN A 68 10.24 2.20 21.92
CA ASN A 68 9.81 2.11 23.32
C ASN A 68 9.97 0.66 23.81
N PRO A 69 10.76 0.41 24.88
CA PRO A 69 10.97 -0.95 25.39
C PRO A 69 9.70 -1.69 25.77
N SER A 70 8.64 -0.96 26.13
CA SER A 70 7.34 -1.57 26.49
C SER A 70 6.55 -2.11 25.30
N THR A 71 6.86 -1.65 24.10
CA THR A 71 6.16 -2.01 22.85
C THR A 71 7.08 -2.66 21.82
N ASP A 72 8.40 -2.72 22.10
CA ASP A 72 9.38 -3.36 21.20
C ASP A 72 9.31 -4.89 21.30
N PHE A 73 8.40 -5.47 20.54
CA PHE A 73 8.29 -6.92 20.39
C PHE A 73 9.38 -7.52 19.46
N LEU A 74 10.24 -6.69 18.88
CA LEU A 74 11.31 -7.10 17.97
C LEU A 74 12.68 -7.22 18.68
N ALA A 75 12.74 -6.90 19.97
CA ALA A 75 13.99 -6.86 20.76
C ALA A 75 14.83 -8.16 20.68
N ASN A 76 14.17 -9.31 20.47
CA ASN A 76 14.84 -10.62 20.38
C ASN A 76 15.25 -11.01 18.95
N LEU A 77 14.99 -10.17 17.94
CA LEU A 77 15.45 -10.46 16.58
C LEU A 77 16.97 -10.25 16.46
N SER A 78 17.59 -11.12 15.66
CA SER A 78 18.98 -10.86 15.25
C SER A 78 19.06 -9.56 14.45
N ARG A 79 20.24 -8.90 14.46
CA ARG A 79 20.48 -7.65 13.71
C ARG A 79 20.09 -7.80 12.22
N ASN A 80 20.36 -8.93 11.60
CA ASN A 80 20.00 -9.17 10.20
C ASN A 80 18.49 -9.32 10.01
N ALA A 81 17.81 -10.11 10.84
CA ALA A 81 16.37 -10.27 10.81
C ALA A 81 15.63 -8.92 11.02
N TYR A 82 16.12 -8.10 11.98
CA TYR A 82 15.58 -6.75 12.20
C TYR A 82 15.73 -5.85 10.97
N ARG A 83 16.90 -5.90 10.30
CA ARG A 83 17.13 -5.11 9.07
C ARG A 83 16.23 -5.54 7.93
N GLU A 84 16.03 -6.85 7.73
CA GLU A 84 15.12 -7.39 6.72
C GLU A 84 13.67 -7.00 7.04
N PHE A 85 13.24 -7.19 8.29
CA PHE A 85 11.92 -6.80 8.75
C PHE A 85 11.66 -5.30 8.50
N ARG A 86 12.57 -4.44 8.97
CA ARG A 86 12.45 -2.99 8.81
C ARG A 86 12.36 -2.58 7.34
N LYS A 87 13.20 -3.17 6.48
CA LYS A 87 13.18 -2.92 5.04
C LYS A 87 11.84 -3.32 4.43
N ALA A 88 11.32 -4.49 4.80
CA ALA A 88 10.06 -5.00 4.30
C ALA A 88 8.87 -4.11 4.72
N VAL A 89 8.78 -3.72 5.99
CA VAL A 89 7.72 -2.83 6.51
C VAL A 89 7.75 -1.47 5.82
N ILE A 90 8.92 -0.83 5.72
CA ILE A 90 9.05 0.47 5.04
C ILE A 90 8.60 0.36 3.57
N SER A 91 9.05 -0.66 2.83
CA SER A 91 8.64 -0.85 1.43
C SER A 91 7.13 -1.00 1.28
N MET A 92 6.52 -1.80 2.16
CA MET A 92 5.07 -2.03 2.16
C MET A 92 4.28 -0.76 2.47
N ILE A 93 4.68 0.02 3.48
CA ILE A 93 4.01 1.28 3.81
C ILE A 93 4.15 2.28 2.65
N LEU A 94 5.34 2.42 2.05
CA LEU A 94 5.53 3.26 0.87
C LEU A 94 4.78 2.76 -0.38
N ALA A 95 4.37 1.51 -0.41
CA ALA A 95 3.58 0.95 -1.51
C ALA A 95 2.09 1.30 -1.41
N THR A 96 1.60 1.85 -0.29
CA THR A 96 0.22 2.33 -0.16
C THR A 96 0.01 3.73 -0.75
N ASP A 97 1.09 4.46 -1.11
CA ASP A 97 0.98 5.73 -1.81
C ASP A 97 0.21 5.59 -3.13
N MET A 98 -0.98 6.19 -3.20
CA MET A 98 -1.86 6.13 -4.37
C MET A 98 -1.25 6.77 -5.63
N ALA A 99 -0.30 7.67 -5.49
CA ALA A 99 0.46 8.20 -6.64
C ALA A 99 1.26 7.09 -7.37
N ARG A 100 1.52 5.96 -6.72
CA ARG A 100 2.23 4.80 -7.27
C ARG A 100 1.30 3.71 -7.82
N HIS A 101 -0.02 3.88 -7.70
CA HIS A 101 -1.02 2.87 -8.08
C HIS A 101 -0.83 2.36 -9.51
N GLY A 102 -0.72 3.24 -10.50
CA GLY A 102 -0.48 2.85 -11.89
C GLY A 102 0.76 1.98 -12.09
N ALA A 103 1.87 2.30 -11.42
CA ALA A 103 3.08 1.49 -11.47
C ALA A 103 2.90 0.09 -10.82
N HIS A 104 2.07 -0.01 -9.78
CA HIS A 104 1.70 -1.31 -9.19
C HIS A 104 0.88 -2.15 -10.16
N VAL A 105 -0.12 -1.58 -10.81
CA VAL A 105 -0.95 -2.25 -11.82
C VAL A 105 -0.09 -2.73 -12.99
N ASP A 106 0.77 -1.89 -13.54
CA ASP A 106 1.66 -2.26 -14.64
C ASP A 106 2.63 -3.39 -14.26
N SER A 107 3.15 -3.35 -13.04
CA SER A 107 4.01 -4.39 -12.50
C SER A 107 3.27 -5.73 -12.34
N LEU A 108 2.00 -5.70 -11.92
CA LEU A 108 1.16 -6.89 -11.83
C LEU A 108 0.84 -7.48 -13.21
N ARG A 109 0.50 -6.64 -14.20
CA ARG A 109 0.27 -7.06 -15.58
C ARG A 109 1.52 -7.72 -16.16
N ALA A 110 2.66 -7.05 -16.08
CA ALA A 110 3.94 -7.60 -16.54
C ALA A 110 4.34 -8.90 -15.83
N PHE A 111 3.96 -9.07 -14.58
CA PHE A 111 4.17 -10.34 -13.84
C PHE A 111 3.24 -11.44 -14.33
N ALA A 112 1.95 -11.14 -14.58
CA ALA A 112 0.97 -12.08 -15.09
C ALA A 112 1.36 -12.58 -16.48
N ASP A 113 1.78 -11.70 -17.38
CA ASP A 113 2.21 -12.03 -18.74
C ASP A 113 3.41 -12.98 -18.74
N ARG A 114 4.43 -12.71 -17.91
CA ARG A 114 5.60 -13.59 -17.77
C ARG A 114 5.23 -14.98 -17.25
N THR A 115 4.30 -15.06 -16.30
CA THR A 115 3.85 -16.35 -15.75
C THR A 115 2.99 -17.12 -16.73
N SER A 116 2.20 -16.47 -17.53
CA SER A 116 1.39 -17.07 -18.61
C SER A 116 2.28 -17.61 -19.73
N PHE A 117 3.26 -16.83 -20.19
CA PHE A 117 4.21 -17.23 -21.22
C PHE A 117 5.04 -18.46 -20.78
N THR A 118 5.56 -18.48 -19.53
CA THR A 118 6.32 -19.62 -19.01
C THR A 118 5.48 -20.90 -18.90
N SER A 119 4.17 -20.78 -18.70
CA SER A 119 3.27 -21.93 -18.67
C SER A 119 3.02 -22.51 -20.07
N LEU A 120 2.92 -21.67 -21.09
CA LEU A 120 2.73 -22.08 -22.49
C LEU A 120 3.99 -22.72 -23.09
N THR A 121 5.18 -22.18 -22.80
CA THR A 121 6.45 -22.71 -23.34
C THR A 121 6.87 -24.02 -22.69
N ARG A 122 6.42 -24.35 -21.45
CA ARG A 122 6.68 -25.63 -20.81
C ARG A 122 6.04 -26.83 -21.51
N HIS A 123 5.05 -26.63 -22.36
CA HIS A 123 4.40 -27.72 -23.13
C HIS A 123 5.09 -27.98 -24.49
N SER A 124 6.01 -27.12 -24.91
CA SER A 124 6.57 -27.18 -26.27
C SER A 124 8.05 -27.51 -26.38
N PHE A 125 8.85 -27.45 -25.33
CA PHE A 125 10.28 -27.77 -25.42
C PHE A 125 10.80 -28.46 -24.15
N SER A 126 11.14 -29.74 -24.27
CA SER A 126 12.04 -30.44 -23.34
C SER A 126 13.47 -30.12 -23.75
N ASP A 127 14.04 -29.02 -23.30
CA ASP A 127 15.47 -28.80 -23.45
C ASP A 127 16.14 -28.71 -22.06
N LYS A 128 17.14 -29.56 -21.91
CA LYS A 128 17.92 -29.80 -20.71
C LYS A 128 19.05 -28.76 -20.65
N SER A 129 18.82 -27.57 -20.12
CA SER A 129 19.92 -26.71 -19.69
C SER A 129 19.42 -25.49 -18.94
N ASP A 130 18.91 -25.68 -17.72
CA ASP A 130 18.89 -24.64 -16.66
C ASP A 130 18.74 -25.38 -15.33
N SER A 131 19.86 -25.88 -14.82
CA SER A 131 19.89 -26.79 -13.66
C SER A 131 20.17 -26.07 -12.34
N ASP A 132 20.03 -24.75 -12.21
CA ASP A 132 20.54 -24.05 -11.02
C ASP A 132 19.52 -23.26 -10.20
N ASP A 133 18.22 -23.26 -10.54
CA ASP A 133 17.21 -22.54 -9.71
C ASP A 133 15.95 -23.36 -9.36
N ARG A 134 16.03 -24.68 -9.39
CA ARG A 134 14.87 -25.58 -9.17
C ARG A 134 14.64 -26.03 -7.73
N ASP A 135 15.53 -25.72 -6.78
CA ASP A 135 15.45 -26.28 -5.42
C ASP A 135 15.33 -25.25 -4.29
N SER A 136 15.27 -23.95 -4.55
CA SER A 136 14.93 -23.01 -3.50
C SER A 136 13.41 -22.97 -3.31
N ARG A 137 12.94 -23.63 -2.25
CA ARG A 137 11.52 -23.65 -1.83
C ARG A 137 10.97 -22.28 -1.44
N VAL A 138 11.80 -21.26 -1.43
CA VAL A 138 11.46 -19.89 -1.02
C VAL A 138 11.79 -18.93 -2.16
N ALA A 139 10.85 -18.04 -2.52
CA ALA A 139 11.06 -17.04 -3.55
C ALA A 139 12.24 -16.12 -3.22
N SER A 140 12.92 -15.57 -4.25
CA SER A 140 13.99 -14.61 -4.05
C SER A 140 13.52 -13.40 -3.20
N PRO A 141 14.41 -12.75 -2.45
CA PRO A 141 14.03 -11.59 -1.61
C PRO A 141 13.28 -10.51 -2.39
N ARG A 142 13.69 -10.24 -3.64
CA ARG A 142 13.03 -9.27 -4.53
C ARG A 142 11.61 -9.70 -4.90
N ARG A 143 11.41 -10.99 -5.16
CA ARG A 143 10.09 -11.54 -5.51
C ARG A 143 9.17 -11.57 -4.30
N ARG A 144 9.69 -11.89 -3.11
CA ARG A 144 8.92 -11.83 -1.86
C ARG A 144 8.46 -10.40 -1.57
N GLN A 145 9.37 -9.41 -1.67
CA GLN A 145 9.01 -8.01 -1.46
C GLN A 145 7.94 -7.55 -2.45
N PHE A 146 8.07 -7.89 -3.72
CA PHE A 146 7.02 -7.59 -4.71
C PHE A 146 5.65 -8.13 -4.28
N TYR A 147 5.56 -9.38 -3.80
CA TYR A 147 4.29 -9.92 -3.32
C TYR A 147 3.75 -9.17 -2.09
N LEU A 148 4.63 -8.81 -1.16
CA LEU A 148 4.25 -8.08 0.04
C LEU A 148 3.70 -6.69 -0.28
N ASP A 149 4.36 -5.96 -1.16
CA ASP A 149 3.96 -4.63 -1.61
C ASP A 149 2.60 -4.67 -2.35
N GLN A 150 2.38 -5.69 -3.19
CA GLN A 150 1.08 -5.87 -3.85
C GLN A 150 -0.03 -6.28 -2.87
N LEU A 151 0.28 -7.14 -1.90
CA LEU A 151 -0.72 -7.62 -0.92
C LEU A 151 -1.22 -6.48 -0.03
N ILE A 152 -0.34 -5.61 0.43
CA ILE A 152 -0.75 -4.49 1.27
C ILE A 152 -1.53 -3.46 0.46
N HIS A 153 -1.07 -3.10 -0.73
CA HIS A 153 -1.73 -2.13 -1.60
C HIS A 153 -3.16 -2.57 -1.99
N LEU A 154 -3.35 -3.85 -2.34
CA LEU A 154 -4.67 -4.41 -2.60
C LEU A 154 -5.51 -4.53 -1.32
N GLY A 155 -4.88 -4.84 -0.20
CA GLY A 155 -5.55 -4.95 1.10
C GLY A 155 -6.11 -3.62 1.56
N ASP A 156 -5.39 -2.55 1.37
CA ASP A 156 -5.76 -1.18 1.72
C ASP A 156 -7.03 -0.73 0.99
N MET A 157 -7.13 -0.98 -0.30
CA MET A 157 -8.31 -0.65 -1.11
C MET A 157 -9.50 -1.63 -0.89
N SER A 158 -9.30 -2.73 -0.17
CA SER A 158 -10.28 -3.83 -0.11
C SER A 158 -11.60 -3.47 0.57
N ALA A 159 -11.59 -2.51 1.49
CA ALA A 159 -12.78 -2.07 2.20
C ALA A 159 -13.77 -1.36 1.27
N GLN A 160 -13.28 -0.53 0.37
CA GLN A 160 -14.09 0.17 -0.64
C GLN A 160 -14.59 -0.76 -1.76
N CYS A 161 -13.84 -1.85 -2.01
CA CYS A 161 -14.20 -2.91 -2.96
C CYS A 161 -14.94 -4.08 -2.30
N SER A 162 -15.46 -3.88 -1.09
CA SER A 162 -16.17 -4.92 -0.34
C SER A 162 -17.38 -5.44 -1.11
N PRO A 163 -17.64 -6.76 -1.13
CA PRO A 163 -18.88 -7.31 -1.67
C PRO A 163 -20.12 -6.95 -0.85
N SER A 164 -19.94 -6.49 0.40
CA SER A 164 -21.00 -5.93 1.21
C SER A 164 -21.21 -4.46 0.85
N PHE A 165 -22.37 -4.16 0.28
CA PHE A 165 -22.76 -2.78 -0.06
C PHE A 165 -22.71 -1.84 1.17
N ASP A 166 -23.22 -2.31 2.31
CA ASP A 166 -23.23 -1.48 3.54
C ASP A 166 -21.81 -1.14 3.98
N THR A 167 -20.90 -2.10 3.96
CA THR A 167 -19.49 -1.86 4.28
C THR A 167 -18.84 -0.88 3.31
N ALA A 168 -19.04 -1.07 2.00
CA ALA A 168 -18.48 -0.17 0.98
C ALA A 168 -19.04 1.25 1.12
N LYS A 169 -20.36 1.38 1.38
CA LYS A 169 -21.03 2.65 1.62
C LYS A 169 -20.50 3.37 2.86
N ASP A 170 -20.37 2.67 3.99
CA ASP A 170 -19.85 3.24 5.23
C ASP A 170 -18.45 3.81 5.03
N TRP A 171 -17.57 3.11 4.29
CA TRP A 171 -16.25 3.61 3.96
C TRP A 171 -16.28 4.80 3.02
N ALA A 172 -17.13 4.76 2.00
CA ALA A 172 -17.31 5.88 1.08
C ALA A 172 -17.75 7.17 1.81
N GLU A 173 -18.69 7.05 2.75
CA GLU A 173 -19.18 8.16 3.58
C GLU A 173 -18.07 8.73 4.48
N ARG A 174 -17.27 7.88 5.12
CA ARG A 174 -16.13 8.31 5.97
C ARG A 174 -15.06 9.05 5.16
N ILE A 175 -14.70 8.53 4.00
CA ILE A 175 -13.72 9.16 3.11
C ILE A 175 -14.26 10.50 2.60
N ALA A 176 -15.54 10.56 2.21
CA ALA A 176 -16.16 11.81 1.77
C ALA A 176 -16.19 12.86 2.88
N ASP A 177 -16.38 12.45 4.14
CA ASP A 177 -16.33 13.37 5.29
C ASP A 177 -14.92 13.94 5.51
N GLU A 178 -13.89 13.10 5.37
CA GLU A 178 -12.49 13.54 5.42
C GLU A 178 -12.16 14.52 4.29
N PHE A 179 -12.58 14.20 3.06
CA PHE A 179 -12.38 15.08 1.91
C PHE A 179 -13.09 16.43 2.05
N ARG A 180 -14.32 16.47 2.61
CA ARG A 180 -15.03 17.73 2.91
C ARG A 180 -14.26 18.57 3.93
N LYS A 181 -13.73 17.94 4.98
CA LYS A 181 -12.90 18.63 5.99
C LYS A 181 -11.63 19.20 5.38
N GLN A 182 -10.95 18.43 4.54
CA GLN A 182 -9.78 18.93 3.83
C GLN A 182 -10.13 20.08 2.89
N ALA A 183 -11.20 19.98 2.07
CA ALA A 183 -11.63 21.04 1.18
C ALA A 183 -11.94 22.33 1.91
N ALA A 184 -12.61 22.26 3.05
CA ALA A 184 -12.86 23.43 3.92
C ALA A 184 -11.53 24.04 4.42
N ARG A 185 -10.58 23.19 4.83
CA ARG A 185 -9.27 23.65 5.30
C ARG A 185 -8.44 24.29 4.18
N GLU A 186 -8.51 23.74 2.96
CA GLU A 186 -7.87 24.32 1.77
C GLU A 186 -8.44 25.73 1.50
N GLN A 187 -9.76 25.90 1.58
CA GLN A 187 -10.42 27.20 1.41
C GLN A 187 -9.99 28.21 2.48
N ASP A 188 -9.97 27.81 3.75
CA ASP A 188 -9.54 28.68 4.87
C ASP A 188 -8.09 29.17 4.69
N LEU A 189 -7.23 28.35 4.09
CA LEU A 189 -5.84 28.69 3.83
C LEU A 189 -5.62 29.39 2.47
N GLY A 190 -6.67 29.61 1.69
CA GLY A 190 -6.56 30.19 0.34
C GLY A 190 -5.86 29.26 -0.66
N LEU A 191 -5.83 27.96 -0.40
CA LEU A 191 -5.24 26.96 -1.28
C LEU A 191 -6.24 26.51 -2.35
N PRO A 192 -5.78 26.04 -3.52
CA PRO A 192 -6.67 25.50 -4.53
C PRO A 192 -7.28 24.17 -4.03
N VAL A 193 -8.62 24.11 -4.00
CA VAL A 193 -9.36 22.91 -3.60
C VAL A 193 -9.23 21.83 -4.69
N SER A 194 -8.96 20.60 -4.28
CA SER A 194 -8.91 19.46 -5.20
C SER A 194 -10.30 19.22 -5.84
N PRO A 195 -10.41 19.16 -7.19
CA PRO A 195 -11.72 19.17 -7.87
C PRO A 195 -12.68 18.06 -7.45
N PHE A 196 -12.14 16.86 -7.15
CA PHE A 196 -12.94 15.72 -6.71
C PHE A 196 -13.44 15.84 -5.26
N MET A 197 -12.82 16.71 -4.46
CA MET A 197 -13.24 17.01 -3.08
C MET A 197 -14.26 18.17 -3.01
N ALA A 198 -14.30 19.03 -4.02
CA ALA A 198 -15.13 20.22 -4.06
C ALA A 198 -16.64 19.93 -4.19
N ARG A 199 -17.04 18.71 -4.52
CA ARG A 199 -18.43 18.33 -4.81
C ARG A 199 -18.75 16.97 -4.18
N LEU A 200 -18.93 16.94 -2.86
CA LEU A 200 -19.30 15.74 -2.11
C LEU A 200 -20.43 16.01 -1.11
N GLU A 201 -21.36 16.93 -1.46
CA GLU A 201 -22.39 17.39 -0.52
C GLU A 201 -23.64 16.52 -0.55
N THR A 202 -23.96 15.91 -1.69
CA THR A 202 -25.17 15.12 -1.86
C THR A 202 -24.87 13.62 -2.01
N ALA A 203 -25.86 12.77 -1.77
CA ALA A 203 -25.76 11.34 -2.02
C ALA A 203 -25.44 11.02 -3.50
N ALA A 204 -25.91 11.86 -4.43
CA ALA A 204 -25.60 11.72 -5.84
C ALA A 204 -24.12 12.01 -6.14
N ASP A 205 -23.54 13.06 -5.52
CA ASP A 205 -22.13 13.39 -5.66
C ASP A 205 -21.24 12.24 -5.12
N LEU A 206 -21.64 11.70 -3.96
CA LEU A 206 -20.93 10.54 -3.38
C LEU A 206 -20.98 9.34 -4.33
N ALA A 207 -22.15 9.02 -4.89
CA ALA A 207 -22.29 7.91 -5.83
C ALA A 207 -21.45 8.11 -7.10
N LEU A 208 -21.43 9.32 -7.66
CA LEU A 208 -20.57 9.66 -8.81
C LEU A 208 -19.08 9.54 -8.46
N GLY A 209 -18.68 9.96 -7.27
CA GLY A 209 -17.31 9.77 -6.78
C GLY A 209 -16.91 8.31 -6.68
N GLN A 210 -17.82 7.43 -6.22
CA GLN A 210 -17.58 5.99 -6.15
C GLN A 210 -17.49 5.34 -7.55
N VAL A 211 -18.31 5.78 -8.51
CA VAL A 211 -18.20 5.33 -9.91
C VAL A 211 -16.82 5.72 -10.47
N ALA A 212 -16.41 6.96 -10.27
CA ALA A 212 -15.09 7.41 -10.72
C ALA A 212 -13.94 6.63 -10.06
N PHE A 213 -14.05 6.32 -8.77
CA PHE A 213 -13.07 5.49 -8.07
C PHE A 213 -12.98 4.09 -8.68
N ILE A 214 -14.11 3.43 -8.94
CA ILE A 214 -14.15 2.11 -9.57
C ILE A 214 -13.53 2.16 -10.97
N ASP A 215 -13.88 3.15 -11.77
CA ASP A 215 -13.43 3.28 -13.14
C ASP A 215 -11.92 3.60 -13.25
N TYR A 216 -11.35 4.32 -12.30
CA TYR A 216 -9.95 4.76 -12.35
C TYR A 216 -9.00 3.89 -11.53
N VAL A 217 -9.46 3.31 -10.43
CA VAL A 217 -8.60 2.64 -9.46
C VAL A 217 -8.78 1.12 -9.47
N VAL A 218 -10.02 0.61 -9.67
CA VAL A 218 -10.32 -0.82 -9.49
C VAL A 218 -10.16 -1.64 -10.79
N GLN A 219 -10.02 -1.02 -11.93
CA GLN A 219 -9.91 -1.70 -13.26
C GLN A 219 -8.77 -2.68 -13.39
#